data_f229341f2b68436a11a15bab52d4d8ac
#
_entry.id   f229341f2b68436a11a15bab52d4d8ac
#
_cell.length_a   1.000
_cell.length_b   1.000
_cell.length_c   1.000
_cell.angle_alpha   90.00
_cell.angle_beta   90.00
_cell.angle_gamma   90.00
#
_symmetry.space_group_name_H-M   'P 1'
#
loop_
_entity.id
_entity.type
_entity.pdbx_description
1 polymer ?
#
loop_
_entity_poly.entity_id
_entity_poly.type
_entity_poly.pdbx_seq_one_letter_code
_entity_poly.pdbx_strand_id
1 'polypeptide(L)'
;MQKFDPYINIDPGTMNPYQHGEVYVTDDGTEADLDLGHYERIVDVRTSKYSNVTTGKIYQEVLDKERRGDYHGATVQVIPHITDMIKKKIMRAALTTDSDVIISEIGGTVGDIESTPFMEAIRQMRREVGEENVMYIHCTLVPYLHAAHEMKTKPTQHSVAELRSIGIQPNMLVLREEKPEIGRAHV
;
A
#
# COMPACT_ATOMS: atom_id res chain seq x y z
N MET A 1 6.31 -7.42 -7.01
CA MET A 1 5.41 -7.10 -5.87
C MET A 1 6.07 -6.10 -4.95
N GLN A 2 5.30 -5.12 -4.42
CA GLN A 2 5.74 -4.17 -3.40
C GLN A 2 4.71 -4.08 -2.28
N LYS A 3 5.19 -3.88 -1.05
CA LYS A 3 4.40 -3.58 0.15
C LYS A 3 4.75 -2.19 0.65
N PHE A 4 3.75 -1.36 0.84
CA PHE A 4 3.86 -0.06 1.49
C PHE A 4 3.20 -0.12 2.86
N ASP A 5 4.00 0.08 3.90
CA ASP A 5 3.55 0.03 5.28
C ASP A 5 3.46 1.44 5.86
N PRO A 6 2.27 1.88 6.28
CA PRO A 6 2.06 3.25 6.73
C PRO A 6 2.59 3.56 8.13
N TYR A 7 3.19 2.60 8.83
CA TYR A 7 3.79 2.86 10.13
C TYR A 7 5.11 3.67 10.02
N ILE A 8 5.47 4.35 11.12
CA ILE A 8 6.62 5.27 11.19
C ILE A 8 7.97 4.54 11.39
N ASN A 9 7.96 3.28 11.79
CA ASN A 9 9.19 2.51 11.92
C ASN A 9 9.96 2.46 10.59
N ILE A 10 11.28 2.51 10.66
CA ILE A 10 12.14 2.40 9.46
C ILE A 10 11.99 1.01 8.83
N ASP A 11 11.97 0.00 9.68
CA ASP A 11 11.73 -1.40 9.30
C ASP A 11 11.06 -2.14 10.47
N PRO A 12 10.60 -3.38 10.29
CA PRO A 12 9.93 -4.13 11.34
C PRO A 12 10.87 -4.80 12.34
N GLY A 13 12.20 -4.73 12.17
CA GLY A 13 13.17 -5.49 12.96
C GLY A 13 13.15 -5.20 14.46
N THR A 14 12.73 -3.99 14.86
CA THR A 14 12.59 -3.60 16.28
C THR A 14 11.16 -3.67 16.80
N MET A 15 10.21 -4.08 15.97
CA MET A 15 8.79 -4.15 16.35
C MET A 15 8.52 -5.38 17.21
N ASN A 16 7.53 -5.25 18.10
CA ASN A 16 7.10 -6.34 18.95
C ASN A 16 6.42 -7.43 18.10
N PRO A 17 6.92 -8.69 18.09
CA PRO A 17 6.34 -9.77 17.30
C PRO A 17 4.87 -10.09 17.62
N TYR A 18 4.43 -9.83 18.86
CA TYR A 18 3.03 -10.04 19.24
C TYR A 18 2.08 -8.99 18.64
N GLN A 19 2.60 -7.83 18.25
CA GLN A 19 1.81 -6.76 17.63
C GLN A 19 1.89 -6.78 16.11
N HIS A 20 3.05 -7.12 15.57
CA HIS A 20 3.33 -7.00 14.14
C HIS A 20 3.49 -8.34 13.42
N GLY A 21 3.76 -9.42 14.16
CA GLY A 21 4.12 -10.72 13.61
C GLY A 21 5.64 -10.88 13.42
N GLU A 22 6.00 -11.92 12.69
CA GLU A 22 7.41 -12.23 12.42
C GLU A 22 7.99 -11.31 11.35
N VAL A 23 9.30 -11.08 11.42
CA VAL A 23 10.04 -10.32 10.41
C VAL A 23 10.52 -11.26 9.32
N TYR A 24 10.30 -10.88 8.07
CA TYR A 24 10.87 -11.55 6.92
C TYR A 24 12.18 -10.86 6.50
N VAL A 25 13.19 -11.64 6.16
CA VAL A 25 14.47 -11.11 5.65
C VAL A 25 14.66 -11.55 4.21
N THR A 26 14.80 -10.59 3.31
CA THR A 26 15.02 -10.84 1.89
C THR A 26 16.45 -11.34 1.62
N ASP A 27 16.70 -11.89 0.43
CA ASP A 27 18.03 -12.39 0.05
C ASP A 27 19.12 -11.30 0.10
N ASP A 28 18.75 -10.03 -0.06
CA ASP A 28 19.68 -8.90 0.06
C ASP A 28 19.84 -8.36 1.51
N GLY A 29 19.31 -9.09 2.49
CA GLY A 29 19.47 -8.79 3.91
C GLY A 29 18.53 -7.72 4.45
N THR A 30 17.50 -7.33 3.71
CA THR A 30 16.54 -6.31 4.14
C THR A 30 15.48 -6.93 5.06
N GLU A 31 15.32 -6.35 6.24
CA GLU A 31 14.19 -6.66 7.13
C GLU A 31 12.91 -6.05 6.59
N ALA A 32 11.86 -6.85 6.50
CA ALA A 32 10.62 -6.52 5.84
C ALA A 32 9.42 -7.18 6.54
N ASP A 33 8.22 -6.75 6.15
CA ASP A 33 6.98 -7.37 6.57
C ASP A 33 6.89 -8.83 6.08
N LEU A 34 6.24 -9.67 6.88
CA LEU A 34 6.07 -11.10 6.59
C LEU A 34 5.32 -11.35 5.27
N ASP A 35 4.51 -10.41 4.80
CA ASP A 35 3.79 -10.50 3.54
C ASP A 35 4.73 -10.72 2.34
N LEU A 36 5.96 -10.22 2.41
CA LEU A 36 6.94 -10.45 1.34
C LEU A 36 7.25 -11.95 1.18
N GLY A 37 7.35 -12.68 2.27
CA GLY A 37 7.53 -14.13 2.24
C GLY A 37 6.33 -14.85 1.62
N HIS A 38 5.12 -14.34 1.84
CA HIS A 38 3.92 -14.86 1.17
C HIS A 38 3.94 -14.57 -0.34
N TYR A 39 4.37 -13.37 -0.74
CA TYR A 39 4.48 -13.02 -2.17
C TYR A 39 5.48 -13.93 -2.88
N GLU A 40 6.67 -14.13 -2.31
CA GLU A 40 7.67 -15.03 -2.89
C GLU A 40 7.15 -16.44 -3.07
N ARG A 41 6.46 -16.97 -2.05
CA ARG A 41 5.93 -18.33 -2.09
C ARG A 41 4.80 -18.52 -3.09
N ILE A 42 3.92 -17.50 -3.25
CA ILE A 42 2.72 -17.64 -4.09
C ILE A 42 3.00 -17.28 -5.55
N VAL A 43 3.82 -16.24 -5.77
CA VAL A 43 4.07 -15.70 -7.12
C VAL A 43 5.38 -16.23 -7.71
N ASP A 44 6.18 -16.94 -6.92
CA ASP A 44 7.50 -17.49 -7.31
C ASP A 44 8.45 -16.40 -7.85
N VAL A 45 8.48 -15.26 -7.18
CA VAL A 45 9.37 -14.14 -7.49
C VAL A 45 10.20 -13.78 -6.27
N ARG A 46 11.43 -13.35 -6.47
CA ARG A 46 12.24 -12.85 -5.38
C ARG A 46 11.94 -11.40 -5.08
N THR A 47 11.87 -11.09 -3.79
CA THR A 47 11.73 -9.74 -3.30
C THR A 47 13.08 -9.17 -2.88
N SER A 48 13.15 -7.85 -2.75
CA SER A 48 14.38 -7.12 -2.43
C SER A 48 14.06 -5.90 -1.57
N LYS A 49 15.09 -5.14 -1.21
CA LYS A 49 14.96 -3.84 -0.52
C LYS A 49 14.00 -2.84 -1.18
N TYR A 50 13.66 -3.05 -2.44
CA TYR A 50 12.69 -2.21 -3.16
C TYR A 50 11.25 -2.70 -3.00
N SER A 51 11.07 -3.90 -2.45
CA SER A 51 9.76 -4.53 -2.30
C SER A 51 9.04 -4.15 -1.01
N ASN A 52 9.74 -3.58 -0.01
CA ASN A 52 9.13 -3.08 1.22
C ASN A 52 9.51 -1.62 1.48
N VAL A 53 8.50 -0.77 1.61
CA VAL A 53 8.67 0.67 1.84
C VAL A 53 7.78 1.10 3.00
N THR A 54 8.38 1.60 4.07
CA THR A 54 7.67 2.13 5.23
C THR A 54 7.55 3.65 5.15
N THR A 55 6.59 4.23 5.86
CA THR A 55 6.51 5.68 6.06
C THR A 55 7.83 6.22 6.62
N GLY A 56 8.44 5.52 7.60
CA GLY A 56 9.71 5.93 8.19
C GLY A 56 10.82 6.06 7.15
N LYS A 57 10.99 5.07 6.26
CA LYS A 57 11.99 5.14 5.17
C LYS A 57 11.75 6.32 4.22
N ILE A 58 10.48 6.63 3.93
CA ILE A 58 10.13 7.75 3.04
C ILE A 58 10.48 9.08 3.69
N TYR A 59 10.04 9.30 4.93
CA TYR A 59 10.29 10.56 5.64
C TYR A 59 11.78 10.75 5.93
N GLN A 60 12.49 9.69 6.31
CA GLN A 60 13.94 9.75 6.53
C GLN A 60 14.66 10.23 5.27
N GLU A 61 14.35 9.65 4.11
CA GLU A 61 15.00 10.04 2.85
C GLU A 61 14.68 11.50 2.47
N VAL A 62 13.45 11.96 2.72
CA VAL A 62 13.08 13.36 2.45
C VAL A 62 13.79 14.32 3.41
N LEU A 63 13.85 13.98 4.70
CA LEU A 63 14.57 14.78 5.70
C LEU A 63 16.07 14.83 5.43
N ASP A 64 16.68 13.72 5.05
CA ASP A 64 18.09 13.68 4.67
C ASP A 64 18.39 14.55 3.47
N LYS A 65 17.50 14.61 2.47
CA LYS A 65 17.60 15.51 1.33
C LYS A 65 17.45 16.97 1.73
N GLU A 66 16.49 17.26 2.60
CA GLU A 66 16.32 18.61 3.14
C GLU A 66 17.60 19.09 3.84
N ARG A 67 18.18 18.25 4.71
CA ARG A 67 19.41 18.59 5.44
C ARG A 67 20.63 18.77 4.52
N ARG A 68 20.68 18.10 3.38
CA ARG A 68 21.74 18.30 2.38
C ARG A 68 21.53 19.53 1.48
N GLY A 69 20.34 20.16 1.55
CA GLY A 69 20.02 21.29 0.70
C GLY A 69 19.48 20.94 -0.69
N ASP A 70 19.09 19.67 -0.92
CA ASP A 70 18.64 19.20 -2.24
C ASP A 70 17.36 19.93 -2.71
N TYR A 71 16.63 20.56 -1.80
CA TYR A 71 15.43 21.36 -2.11
C TYR A 71 15.67 22.86 -2.26
N HIS A 72 16.93 23.30 -2.27
CA HIS A 72 17.32 24.71 -2.56
C HIS A 72 16.58 25.75 -1.73
N GLY A 73 16.27 25.47 -0.46
CA GLY A 73 15.59 26.37 0.44
C GLY A 73 14.05 26.40 0.31
N ALA A 74 13.48 25.51 -0.50
CA ALA A 74 12.02 25.37 -0.58
C ALA A 74 11.43 24.83 0.74
N THR A 75 10.19 25.23 1.03
CA THR A 75 9.43 24.63 2.14
C THR A 75 9.05 23.20 1.78
N VAL A 76 9.57 22.23 2.53
CA VAL A 76 9.30 20.80 2.32
C VAL A 76 7.97 20.43 2.99
N GLN A 77 7.05 19.84 2.23
CA GLN A 77 5.68 19.51 2.66
C GLN A 77 5.31 18.10 2.26
N VAL A 78 4.23 17.57 2.82
CA VAL A 78 3.71 16.23 2.44
C VAL A 78 3.41 16.20 0.95
N ILE A 79 2.72 17.19 0.42
CA ILE A 79 2.53 17.41 -1.01
C ILE A 79 3.39 18.61 -1.42
N PRO A 80 4.31 18.48 -2.38
CA PRO A 80 4.57 17.30 -3.23
C PRO A 80 5.67 16.36 -2.71
N HIS A 81 6.47 16.71 -1.71
CA HIS A 81 7.76 16.03 -1.46
C HIS A 81 7.63 14.58 -0.99
N ILE A 82 6.70 14.30 -0.07
CA ILE A 82 6.43 12.92 0.39
C ILE A 82 5.70 12.13 -0.70
N THR A 83 4.70 12.72 -1.35
CA THR A 83 3.96 12.04 -2.43
C THR A 83 4.87 11.71 -3.62
N ASP A 84 5.76 12.62 -4.01
CA ASP A 84 6.74 12.38 -5.08
C ASP A 84 7.74 11.28 -4.69
N MET A 85 8.13 11.23 -3.42
CA MET A 85 9.01 10.17 -2.92
C MET A 85 8.31 8.80 -2.99
N ILE A 86 7.03 8.70 -2.62
CA ILE A 86 6.24 7.47 -2.73
C ILE A 86 6.17 7.02 -4.19
N LYS A 87 5.78 7.92 -5.10
CA LYS A 87 5.72 7.64 -6.55
C LYS A 87 7.07 7.16 -7.09
N LYS A 88 8.16 7.83 -6.68
CA LYS A 88 9.51 7.44 -7.04
C LYS A 88 9.88 6.02 -6.57
N LYS A 89 9.44 5.61 -5.36
CA LYS A 89 9.67 4.25 -4.86
C LYS A 89 8.92 3.20 -5.69
N ILE A 90 7.68 3.51 -6.11
CA ILE A 90 6.91 2.64 -7.01
C ILE A 90 7.65 2.48 -8.35
N MET A 91 7.98 3.59 -8.99
CA MET A 91 8.67 3.58 -10.28
C MET A 91 10.05 2.92 -10.23
N ARG A 92 10.78 3.10 -9.12
CA ARG A 92 12.10 2.50 -8.95
C ARG A 92 12.06 0.98 -8.96
N ALA A 93 11.05 0.37 -8.34
CA ALA A 93 10.90 -1.07 -8.38
C ALA A 93 10.63 -1.56 -9.81
N ALA A 94 9.76 -0.86 -10.56
CA ALA A 94 9.52 -1.16 -11.97
C ALA A 94 10.83 -1.17 -12.79
N LEU A 95 11.62 -0.12 -12.64
CA LEU A 95 12.85 0.06 -13.41
C LEU A 95 13.99 -0.91 -13.02
N THR A 96 13.97 -1.42 -11.78
CA THR A 96 15.06 -2.29 -11.29
C THR A 96 14.79 -3.77 -11.45
N THR A 97 13.56 -4.17 -11.74
CA THR A 97 13.15 -5.58 -11.82
C THR A 97 12.82 -6.06 -13.23
N ASP A 98 12.90 -5.18 -14.22
CA ASP A 98 12.54 -5.48 -15.63
C ASP A 98 11.17 -6.19 -15.73
N SER A 99 10.22 -5.68 -14.96
CA SER A 99 8.89 -6.28 -14.83
C SER A 99 7.87 -5.54 -15.68
N ASP A 100 7.02 -6.27 -16.41
CA ASP A 100 5.92 -5.70 -17.19
C ASP A 100 4.82 -5.13 -16.31
N VAL A 101 4.62 -5.69 -15.13
CA VAL A 101 3.56 -5.32 -14.18
C VAL A 101 4.12 -5.20 -12.76
N ILE A 102 3.82 -4.08 -12.10
CA ILE A 102 4.10 -3.86 -10.68
C ILE A 102 2.81 -3.88 -9.90
N ILE A 103 2.73 -4.78 -8.92
CA ILE A 103 1.64 -4.80 -7.95
C ILE A 103 2.14 -4.17 -6.66
N SER A 104 1.59 -3.00 -6.32
CA SER A 104 1.92 -2.27 -5.10
C SER A 104 0.74 -2.37 -4.13
N GLU A 105 0.94 -3.05 -3.02
CA GLU A 105 -0.04 -3.14 -1.94
C GLU A 105 0.18 -1.97 -0.97
N ILE A 106 -0.88 -1.23 -0.69
CA ILE A 106 -0.89 -0.20 0.34
C ILE A 106 -1.48 -0.82 1.60
N GLY A 107 -0.67 -0.93 2.64
CA GLY A 107 -1.09 -1.44 3.94
C GLY A 107 -2.01 -0.47 4.68
N GLY A 108 -2.67 -0.97 5.72
CA GLY A 108 -3.61 -0.21 6.54
C GLY A 108 -5.01 -0.16 5.96
N THR A 109 -5.86 0.65 6.60
CA THR A 109 -7.28 0.82 6.24
C THR A 109 -7.46 2.11 5.47
N VAL A 110 -8.30 2.08 4.43
CA VAL A 110 -8.71 3.31 3.72
C VAL A 110 -9.44 4.24 4.68
N GLY A 111 -9.01 5.50 4.74
CA GLY A 111 -9.51 6.52 5.66
C GLY A 111 -8.62 6.72 6.90
N ASP A 112 -7.70 5.83 7.19
CA ASP A 112 -6.72 6.04 8.25
C ASP A 112 -5.73 7.15 7.87
N ILE A 113 -5.39 7.97 8.85
CA ILE A 113 -4.57 9.18 8.67
C ILE A 113 -3.18 8.85 8.12
N GLU A 114 -2.59 7.77 8.59
CA GLU A 114 -1.27 7.29 8.18
C GLU A 114 -1.21 6.84 6.72
N SER A 115 -2.33 6.38 6.16
CA SER A 115 -2.43 5.92 4.78
C SER A 115 -2.65 7.06 3.78
N THR A 116 -3.05 8.24 4.25
CA THR A 116 -3.43 9.39 3.40
C THR A 116 -2.35 9.81 2.40
N PRO A 117 -1.05 9.94 2.75
CA PRO A 117 -0.03 10.30 1.78
C PRO A 117 0.15 9.27 0.66
N PHE A 118 -0.03 7.98 0.96
CA PHE A 118 0.03 6.91 -0.04
C PHE A 118 -1.15 6.98 -1.00
N MET A 119 -2.36 7.17 -0.47
CA MET A 119 -3.57 7.31 -1.28
C MET A 119 -3.46 8.52 -2.22
N GLU A 120 -2.98 9.65 -1.73
CA GLU A 120 -2.76 10.84 -2.56
C GLU A 120 -1.69 10.57 -3.64
N ALA A 121 -0.60 9.90 -3.31
CA ALA A 121 0.45 9.57 -4.26
C ALA A 121 -0.06 8.68 -5.40
N ILE A 122 -0.78 7.60 -5.10
CA ILE A 122 -1.31 6.70 -6.15
C ILE A 122 -2.40 7.39 -6.98
N ARG A 123 -3.21 8.27 -6.36
CA ARG A 123 -4.19 9.09 -7.09
C ARG A 123 -3.53 10.01 -8.13
N GLN A 124 -2.41 10.66 -7.75
CA GLN A 124 -1.62 11.48 -8.67
C GLN A 124 -0.98 10.63 -9.76
N MET A 125 -0.44 9.47 -9.39
CA MET A 125 0.28 8.58 -10.31
C MET A 125 -0.55 8.17 -11.51
N ARG A 126 -1.85 7.89 -11.33
CA ARG A 126 -2.76 7.56 -12.43
C ARG A 126 -2.77 8.62 -13.54
N ARG A 127 -2.65 9.90 -13.17
CA ARG A 127 -2.61 10.99 -14.15
C ARG A 127 -1.24 11.14 -14.80
N GLU A 128 -0.17 10.79 -14.08
CA GLU A 128 1.20 10.94 -14.56
C GLU A 128 1.62 9.83 -15.54
N VAL A 129 1.16 8.60 -15.30
CA VAL A 129 1.51 7.44 -16.12
C VAL A 129 0.44 7.06 -17.16
N GLY A 130 -0.73 7.70 -17.12
CA GLY A 130 -1.89 7.39 -17.95
C GLY A 130 -2.86 6.42 -17.28
N GLU A 131 -4.16 6.67 -17.45
CA GLU A 131 -5.21 5.87 -16.83
C GLU A 131 -5.20 4.41 -17.31
N GLU A 132 -4.83 4.18 -18.53
CA GLU A 132 -4.72 2.86 -19.16
C GLU A 132 -3.60 1.98 -18.56
N ASN A 133 -2.66 2.60 -17.86
CA ASN A 133 -1.52 1.93 -17.23
C ASN A 133 -1.71 1.67 -15.74
N VAL A 134 -2.87 2.04 -15.16
CA VAL A 134 -3.12 1.90 -13.71
C VAL A 134 -4.44 1.20 -13.46
N MET A 135 -4.40 0.17 -12.62
CA MET A 135 -5.58 -0.53 -12.13
C MET A 135 -5.63 -0.46 -10.61
N TYR A 136 -6.74 0.06 -10.08
CA TYR A 136 -7.00 0.05 -8.64
C TYR A 136 -7.84 -1.17 -8.27
N ILE A 137 -7.27 -2.00 -7.40
CA ILE A 137 -7.93 -3.17 -6.81
C ILE A 137 -8.16 -2.86 -5.34
N HIS A 138 -9.42 -2.88 -4.92
CA HIS A 138 -9.78 -2.63 -3.52
C HIS A 138 -10.22 -3.93 -2.84
N CYS A 139 -9.45 -4.33 -1.82
CA CYS A 139 -9.73 -5.52 -1.03
C CYS A 139 -10.59 -5.14 0.18
N THR A 140 -11.74 -5.79 0.35
CA THR A 140 -12.69 -5.49 1.42
C THR A 140 -13.16 -6.74 2.14
N LEU A 141 -13.70 -6.57 3.34
CA LEU A 141 -14.26 -7.65 4.15
C LEU A 141 -15.80 -7.61 4.09
N VAL A 142 -16.38 -8.77 3.81
CA VAL A 142 -17.84 -9.00 3.96
C VAL A 142 -18.03 -9.99 5.11
N PRO A 143 -18.23 -9.51 6.35
CA PRO A 143 -18.33 -10.37 7.50
C PRO A 143 -19.66 -11.14 7.52
N TYR A 144 -19.59 -12.38 8.00
CA TYR A 144 -20.77 -13.18 8.32
C TYR A 144 -21.11 -13.05 9.80
N LEU A 145 -22.33 -12.61 10.10
CA LEU A 145 -22.82 -12.51 11.47
C LEU A 145 -23.47 -13.83 11.87
N HIS A 146 -22.75 -14.65 12.63
CA HIS A 146 -23.20 -15.98 13.05
C HIS A 146 -24.53 -15.95 13.83
N ALA A 147 -24.72 -14.93 14.69
CA ALA A 147 -25.96 -14.78 15.48
C ALA A 147 -27.21 -14.44 14.63
N ALA A 148 -27.02 -13.73 13.53
CA ALA A 148 -28.09 -13.30 12.63
C ALA A 148 -28.19 -14.19 11.37
N HIS A 149 -27.25 -15.08 11.17
CA HIS A 149 -27.13 -15.93 9.98
C HIS A 149 -27.14 -15.15 8.65
N GLU A 150 -26.47 -13.98 8.62
CA GLU A 150 -26.45 -13.11 7.44
C GLU A 150 -25.08 -12.53 7.14
N MET A 151 -24.82 -12.27 5.85
CA MET A 151 -23.67 -11.52 5.37
C MET A 151 -23.95 -10.02 5.46
N LYS A 152 -22.93 -9.23 5.82
CA LYS A 152 -23.04 -7.76 5.90
C LYS A 152 -22.15 -7.10 4.85
N THR A 153 -22.75 -6.47 3.85
CA THR A 153 -22.04 -5.72 2.78
C THR A 153 -21.78 -4.25 3.17
N LYS A 154 -22.39 -3.74 4.23
CA LYS A 154 -22.23 -2.35 4.68
C LYS A 154 -20.76 -1.93 4.90
N PRO A 155 -19.89 -2.74 5.54
CA PRO A 155 -18.47 -2.39 5.69
C PRO A 155 -17.78 -2.16 4.33
N THR A 156 -18.03 -3.01 3.34
CA THR A 156 -17.53 -2.85 1.97
C THR A 156 -18.06 -1.56 1.34
N GLN A 157 -19.36 -1.27 1.44
CA GLN A 157 -19.95 -0.04 0.90
C GLN A 157 -19.32 1.21 1.52
N HIS A 158 -19.09 1.22 2.84
CA HIS A 158 -18.44 2.34 3.52
C HIS A 158 -16.99 2.50 3.08
N SER A 159 -16.23 1.41 3.00
CA SER A 159 -14.83 1.44 2.56
C SER A 159 -14.68 1.96 1.12
N VAL A 160 -15.59 1.54 0.21
CA VAL A 160 -15.61 2.05 -1.18
C VAL A 160 -16.00 3.52 -1.22
N ALA A 161 -16.98 3.95 -0.41
CA ALA A 161 -17.37 5.35 -0.33
C ALA A 161 -16.22 6.23 0.17
N GLU A 162 -15.47 5.77 1.17
CA GLU A 162 -14.29 6.45 1.68
C GLU A 162 -13.20 6.56 0.60
N LEU A 163 -12.90 5.48 -0.12
CA LEU A 163 -11.92 5.50 -1.21
C LEU A 163 -12.33 6.49 -2.32
N ARG A 164 -13.61 6.53 -2.66
CA ARG A 164 -14.15 7.50 -3.64
C ARG A 164 -14.05 8.95 -3.15
N SER A 165 -14.22 9.18 -1.85
CA SER A 165 -14.11 10.54 -1.27
C SER A 165 -12.70 11.11 -1.41
N ILE A 166 -11.68 10.24 -1.43
CA ILE A 166 -10.28 10.62 -1.68
C ILE A 166 -10.02 10.84 -3.20
N GLY A 167 -10.98 10.52 -4.07
CA GLY A 167 -10.87 10.68 -5.52
C GLY A 167 -10.31 9.45 -6.24
N ILE A 168 -10.37 8.26 -5.63
CA ILE A 168 -9.95 7.01 -6.23
C ILE A 168 -11.19 6.15 -6.52
N GLN A 169 -11.44 5.87 -7.80
CA GLN A 169 -12.46 4.91 -8.22
C GLN A 169 -11.80 3.55 -8.42
N PRO A 170 -12.15 2.52 -7.64
CA PRO A 170 -11.61 1.18 -7.85
C PRO A 170 -12.11 0.60 -9.18
N ASN A 171 -11.23 -0.09 -9.89
CA ASN A 171 -11.54 -0.82 -11.11
C ASN A 171 -12.06 -2.23 -10.77
N MET A 172 -11.62 -2.79 -9.63
CA MET A 172 -11.99 -4.11 -9.17
C MET A 172 -12.17 -4.12 -7.65
N LEU A 173 -13.14 -4.89 -7.18
CA LEU A 173 -13.30 -5.23 -5.77
C LEU A 173 -12.95 -6.69 -5.54
N VAL A 174 -12.14 -6.95 -4.53
CA VAL A 174 -11.85 -8.29 -4.04
C VAL A 174 -12.53 -8.42 -2.67
N LEU A 175 -13.55 -9.27 -2.61
CA LEU A 175 -14.35 -9.50 -1.40
C LEU A 175 -13.77 -10.68 -0.62
N ARG A 176 -13.36 -10.44 0.62
CA ARG A 176 -12.97 -11.50 1.55
C ARG A 176 -14.21 -11.89 2.34
N GLU A 177 -14.67 -13.11 2.16
CA GLU A 177 -15.91 -13.59 2.75
C GLU A 177 -15.77 -15.03 3.26
N GLU A 178 -16.56 -15.39 4.28
CA GLU A 178 -16.61 -16.76 4.81
C GLU A 178 -17.56 -17.67 3.99
N LYS A 179 -18.56 -17.07 3.36
CA LYS A 179 -19.56 -17.75 2.56
C LYS A 179 -19.79 -17.00 1.26
N PRO A 180 -19.92 -17.69 0.13
CA PRO A 180 -20.15 -17.03 -1.15
C PRO A 180 -21.43 -16.17 -1.11
N GLU A 181 -21.30 -14.88 -1.45
CA GLU A 181 -22.42 -13.95 -1.58
C GLU A 181 -22.93 -13.97 -3.00
N ILE A 182 -24.19 -14.37 -3.19
CA ILE A 182 -24.83 -14.42 -4.51
C ILE A 182 -25.82 -13.25 -4.62
N GLY A 183 -25.51 -12.25 -5.41
CA GLY A 183 -26.48 -11.30 -5.96
C GLY A 183 -26.80 -10.06 -5.14
N ARG A 184 -26.05 -9.69 -4.09
CA ARG A 184 -26.27 -8.47 -3.29
C ARG A 184 -25.14 -7.43 -3.33
N ALA A 185 -24.05 -7.70 -4.02
CA ALA A 185 -22.92 -6.77 -4.12
C ALA A 185 -23.20 -5.64 -5.13
N HIS A 186 -24.23 -4.84 -4.89
CA HIS A 186 -24.33 -3.53 -5.53
C HIS A 186 -23.56 -2.51 -4.69
N VAL A 187 -22.34 -2.22 -5.10
CA VAL A 187 -21.46 -1.20 -4.53
C VAL A 187 -21.45 0.03 -5.42
#